data_eef3c547b4a96d270e5ef4c12efecb02
#
_entry.id   eef3c547b4a96d270e5ef4c12efecb02
#
_cell.length_a   1.000
_cell.length_b   1.000
_cell.length_c   1.000
_cell.angle_alpha   90.00
_cell.angle_beta   90.00
_cell.angle_gamma   90.00
#
_symmetry.space_group_name_H-M   'P 1'
#
loop_
_entity.id
_entity.type
_entity.pdbx_description
1 polymer ?
#
loop_
_entity_poly.entity_id
_entity_poly.type
_entity_poly.pdbx_seq_one_letter_code
_entity_poly.pdbx_strand_id
1 'polypeptide(L)'
;MTIKTFFTIIAVLALVHGVGFVLAPEQVAASYGMATSASTVLMARLFGAALVGLGLIFWFARDGSSESMRSVFIPTIVGNTVGLIVVVMGTMAGTLNSMGWVAALIYLFGAGGSAYFVIARSTELSSR
;
A
#
# COMPACT_ATOMS: atom_id res chain seq x y z
N MET A 1 7.10 16.36 -6.33
CA MET A 1 6.93 15.65 -5.02
C MET A 1 8.26 15.05 -4.62
N THR A 2 8.71 15.24 -3.38
CA THR A 2 9.99 14.65 -2.90
C THR A 2 9.78 13.18 -2.49
N ILE A 3 10.85 12.39 -2.47
CA ILE A 3 10.80 10.99 -1.98
C ILE A 3 10.33 10.94 -0.53
N LYS A 4 10.80 11.87 0.30
CA LYS A 4 10.36 11.98 1.70
C LYS A 4 8.85 12.18 1.81
N THR A 5 8.29 13.09 1.01
CA THR A 5 6.85 13.34 0.95
C THR A 5 6.09 12.09 0.48
N PHE A 6 6.57 11.42 -0.55
CA PHE A 6 5.97 10.19 -1.08
C PHE A 6 5.93 9.08 -0.01
N PHE A 7 7.06 8.80 0.66
CA PHE A 7 7.10 7.80 1.72
C PHE A 7 6.24 8.17 2.92
N THR A 8 6.16 9.47 3.26
CA THR A 8 5.27 9.92 4.34
C THR A 8 3.81 9.65 4.00
N ILE A 9 3.37 9.93 2.77
CA ILE A 9 1.99 9.67 2.34
C ILE A 9 1.67 8.18 2.40
N ILE A 10 2.54 7.33 1.83
CA ILE A 10 2.34 5.86 1.87
C ILE A 10 2.34 5.34 3.31
N ALA A 11 3.26 5.82 4.16
CA ALA A 11 3.31 5.43 5.56
C ALA A 11 2.01 5.75 6.29
N VAL A 12 1.51 6.98 6.13
CA VAL A 12 0.24 7.41 6.76
C VAL A 12 -0.93 6.59 6.25
N LEU A 13 -1.04 6.38 4.93
CA LEU A 13 -2.10 5.55 4.35
C LEU A 13 -2.06 4.11 4.89
N ALA A 14 -0.87 3.50 4.93
CA ALA A 14 -0.70 2.14 5.44
C ALA A 14 -1.01 2.04 6.94
N LEU A 15 -0.55 3.01 7.75
CA LEU A 15 -0.82 3.03 9.19
C LEU A 15 -2.30 3.24 9.49
N VAL A 16 -2.96 4.18 8.84
CA VAL A 16 -4.39 4.46 9.06
C VAL A 16 -5.24 3.24 8.70
N HIS A 17 -5.01 2.64 7.52
CA HIS A 17 -5.72 1.42 7.12
C HIS A 17 -5.36 0.25 8.03
N GLY A 18 -4.08 0.07 8.36
CA GLY A 18 -3.61 -1.00 9.22
C GLY A 18 -4.25 -0.96 10.60
N VAL A 19 -4.24 0.20 11.25
CA VAL A 19 -4.90 0.41 12.56
C VAL A 19 -6.41 0.18 12.44
N GLY A 20 -7.05 0.67 11.38
CA GLY A 20 -8.47 0.45 11.12
C GLY A 20 -8.81 -1.03 11.02
N PHE A 21 -8.06 -1.80 10.25
CA PHE A 21 -8.26 -3.25 10.11
C PHE A 21 -7.99 -4.04 11.42
N VAL A 22 -7.09 -3.58 12.27
CA VAL A 22 -6.83 -4.23 13.57
C VAL A 22 -7.93 -3.94 14.58
N LEU A 23 -8.32 -2.66 14.72
CA LEU A 23 -9.24 -2.21 15.78
C LEU A 23 -10.71 -2.33 15.40
N ALA A 24 -11.05 -2.10 14.13
CA ALA A 24 -12.41 -2.09 13.61
C ALA A 24 -12.56 -2.92 12.32
N PRO A 25 -12.16 -4.23 12.32
CA PRO A 25 -12.12 -5.04 11.12
C PRO A 25 -13.48 -5.22 10.45
N GLU A 26 -14.55 -5.34 11.22
CA GLU A 26 -15.92 -5.50 10.71
C GLU A 26 -16.40 -4.25 9.97
N GLN A 27 -16.17 -3.07 10.54
CA GLN A 27 -16.55 -1.79 9.96
C GLN A 27 -15.78 -1.52 8.67
N VAL A 28 -14.46 -1.81 8.68
CA VAL A 28 -13.62 -1.64 7.49
C VAL A 28 -14.04 -2.62 6.40
N ALA A 29 -14.24 -3.90 6.71
CA ALA A 29 -14.72 -4.89 5.74
C ALA A 29 -16.09 -4.53 5.17
N ALA A 30 -17.03 -4.08 6.00
CA ALA A 30 -18.36 -3.63 5.58
C ALA A 30 -18.29 -2.42 4.65
N SER A 31 -17.36 -1.48 4.86
CA SER A 31 -17.18 -0.33 3.97
C SER A 31 -16.79 -0.74 2.54
N TYR A 32 -16.13 -1.89 2.37
CA TYR A 32 -15.81 -2.48 1.08
C TYR A 32 -16.91 -3.43 0.54
N GLY A 33 -18.05 -3.54 1.25
CA GLY A 33 -19.16 -4.42 0.86
C GLY A 33 -18.89 -5.91 1.14
N MET A 34 -17.88 -6.23 1.93
CA MET A 34 -17.53 -7.61 2.27
C MET A 34 -18.43 -8.13 3.39
N ALA A 35 -18.92 -9.36 3.23
CA ALA A 35 -19.61 -10.07 4.30
C ALA A 35 -18.61 -10.39 5.44
N THR A 36 -19.04 -10.16 6.68
CA THR A 36 -18.22 -10.40 7.87
C THR A 36 -18.50 -11.80 8.43
N SER A 37 -17.44 -12.55 8.66
CA SER A 37 -17.41 -13.83 9.36
C SER A 37 -16.22 -13.85 10.32
N ALA A 38 -16.17 -14.79 11.25
CA ALA A 38 -15.02 -14.91 12.15
C ALA A 38 -13.69 -15.05 11.40
N SER A 39 -13.67 -15.79 10.31
CA SER A 39 -12.48 -15.93 9.45
C SER A 39 -12.12 -14.65 8.71
N THR A 40 -13.11 -13.94 8.18
CA THR A 40 -12.89 -12.63 7.53
C THR A 40 -12.31 -11.62 8.52
N VAL A 41 -12.83 -11.56 9.73
CA VAL A 41 -12.34 -10.67 10.80
C VAL A 41 -10.89 -11.00 11.17
N LEU A 42 -10.57 -12.30 11.32
CA LEU A 42 -9.19 -12.72 11.60
C LEU A 42 -8.23 -12.31 10.48
N MET A 43 -8.59 -12.60 9.22
CA MET A 43 -7.77 -12.22 8.06
C MET A 43 -7.60 -10.70 7.96
N ALA A 44 -8.65 -9.93 8.21
CA ALA A 44 -8.60 -8.47 8.23
C ALA A 44 -7.60 -7.96 9.29
N ARG A 45 -7.61 -8.52 10.50
CA ARG A 45 -6.66 -8.16 11.56
C ARG A 45 -5.21 -8.51 11.20
N LEU A 46 -4.98 -9.69 10.62
CA LEU A 46 -3.65 -10.09 10.16
C LEU A 46 -3.14 -9.18 9.05
N PHE A 47 -4.00 -8.84 8.09
CA PHE A 47 -3.69 -7.88 7.04
C PHE A 47 -3.40 -6.49 7.63
N GLY A 48 -4.19 -6.04 8.60
CA GLY A 48 -3.97 -4.79 9.31
C GLY A 48 -2.62 -4.74 10.02
N ALA A 49 -2.24 -5.83 10.72
CA ALA A 49 -0.94 -5.93 11.37
C ALA A 49 0.22 -5.84 10.36
N ALA A 50 0.10 -6.50 9.20
CA ALA A 50 1.09 -6.39 8.12
C ALA A 50 1.19 -4.96 7.58
N LEU A 51 0.05 -4.26 7.41
CA LEU A 51 0.03 -2.86 6.98
C LEU A 51 0.67 -1.91 7.99
N VAL A 52 0.47 -2.14 9.29
CA VAL A 52 1.16 -1.36 10.34
C VAL A 52 2.68 -1.55 10.24
N GLY A 53 3.15 -2.79 10.11
CA GLY A 53 4.58 -3.07 9.91
C GLY A 53 5.14 -2.39 8.66
N LEU A 54 4.42 -2.49 7.53
CA LEU A 54 4.81 -1.85 6.28
C LEU A 54 4.82 -0.31 6.40
N GLY A 55 3.82 0.27 7.05
CA GLY A 55 3.74 1.71 7.30
C GLY A 55 4.92 2.22 8.12
N LEU A 56 5.35 1.47 9.14
CA LEU A 56 6.54 1.79 9.92
C LEU A 56 7.82 1.69 9.08
N ILE A 57 7.94 0.69 8.20
CA ILE A 57 9.09 0.58 7.28
C ILE A 57 9.18 1.85 6.41
N PHE A 58 8.09 2.30 5.81
CA PHE A 58 8.08 3.54 5.01
C PHE A 58 8.40 4.78 5.85
N TRP A 59 7.85 4.83 7.06
CA TRP A 59 8.09 5.94 7.96
C TRP A 59 9.56 6.11 8.31
N PHE A 60 10.25 5.04 8.64
CA PHE A 60 11.68 5.09 8.97
C PHE A 60 12.57 5.16 7.73
N ALA A 61 12.18 4.58 6.60
CA ALA A 61 12.95 4.64 5.36
C ALA A 61 12.96 6.03 4.69
N ARG A 62 12.01 6.91 5.04
CA ARG A 62 11.87 8.26 4.42
C ARG A 62 13.10 9.17 4.57
N ASP A 63 13.89 8.95 5.62
CA ASP A 63 15.11 9.71 5.93
C ASP A 63 16.38 8.90 5.65
N GLY A 64 16.27 7.73 5.01
CA GLY A 64 17.38 6.82 4.72
C GLY A 64 18.25 7.23 3.53
N SER A 65 19.38 6.50 3.37
CA SER A 65 20.28 6.66 2.23
C SER A 65 19.63 6.19 0.91
N SER A 66 20.20 6.60 -0.21
CA SER A 66 19.73 6.21 -1.55
C SER A 66 19.66 4.70 -1.76
N GLU A 67 20.58 3.96 -1.18
CA GLU A 67 20.64 2.49 -1.27
C GLU A 67 19.55 1.82 -0.44
N SER A 68 19.34 2.30 0.80
CA SER A 68 18.26 1.83 1.67
C SER A 68 16.88 2.06 1.02
N MET A 69 16.71 3.20 0.34
CA MET A 69 15.45 3.52 -0.35
C MET A 69 15.17 2.58 -1.52
N ARG A 70 16.20 2.17 -2.29
CA ARG A 70 16.03 1.22 -3.41
C ARG A 70 15.51 -0.14 -2.93
N SER A 71 16.02 -0.60 -1.78
CA SER A 71 15.57 -1.85 -1.15
C SER A 71 14.10 -1.82 -0.72
N VAL A 72 13.53 -0.63 -0.53
CA VAL A 72 12.11 -0.45 -0.21
C VAL A 72 11.27 -0.26 -1.48
N PHE A 73 11.77 0.46 -2.48
CA PHE A 73 10.99 0.73 -3.71
C PHE A 73 10.65 -0.54 -4.51
N ILE A 74 11.62 -1.46 -4.69
CA ILE A 74 11.38 -2.66 -5.51
C ILE A 74 10.28 -3.55 -4.92
N PRO A 75 10.34 -3.94 -3.63
CA PRO A 75 9.23 -4.68 -3.01
C PRO A 75 7.90 -3.92 -3.04
N THR A 76 7.94 -2.59 -2.92
CA THR A 76 6.75 -1.74 -3.00
C THR A 76 6.10 -1.81 -4.38
N ILE A 77 6.87 -1.72 -5.46
CA ILE A 77 6.36 -1.88 -6.83
C ILE A 77 5.67 -3.22 -6.98
N VAL A 78 6.35 -4.31 -6.60
CA VAL A 78 5.82 -5.67 -6.73
C VAL A 78 4.56 -5.85 -5.90
N GLY A 79 4.60 -5.50 -4.61
CA GLY A 79 3.47 -5.67 -3.69
C GLY A 79 2.25 -4.86 -4.09
N ASN A 80 2.44 -3.59 -4.49
CA ASN A 80 1.33 -2.75 -4.95
C ASN A 80 0.79 -3.20 -6.31
N THR A 81 1.62 -3.72 -7.22
CA THR A 81 1.14 -4.28 -8.50
C THR A 81 0.26 -5.51 -8.26
N VAL A 82 0.69 -6.42 -7.41
CA VAL A 82 -0.11 -7.61 -7.03
C VAL A 82 -1.41 -7.17 -6.34
N GLY A 83 -1.33 -6.24 -5.38
CA GLY A 83 -2.50 -5.70 -4.70
C GLY A 83 -3.50 -5.04 -5.66
N LEU A 84 -3.00 -4.26 -6.62
CA LEU A 84 -3.82 -3.65 -7.67
C LEU A 84 -4.59 -4.70 -8.49
N ILE A 85 -3.90 -5.75 -8.94
CA ILE A 85 -4.54 -6.84 -9.71
C ILE A 85 -5.64 -7.50 -8.89
N VAL A 86 -5.35 -7.87 -7.64
CA VAL A 86 -6.32 -8.55 -6.75
C VAL A 86 -7.54 -7.68 -6.48
N VAL A 87 -7.34 -6.39 -6.18
CA VAL A 87 -8.45 -5.47 -5.89
C VAL A 87 -9.29 -5.20 -7.12
N VAL A 88 -8.69 -5.01 -8.30
CA VAL A 88 -9.43 -4.83 -9.56
C VAL A 88 -10.26 -6.08 -9.87
N MET A 89 -9.68 -7.27 -9.76
CA MET A 89 -10.41 -8.53 -9.96
C MET A 89 -11.57 -8.68 -8.97
N GLY A 90 -11.35 -8.39 -7.68
CA GLY A 90 -12.38 -8.46 -6.65
C GLY A 90 -13.52 -7.47 -6.88
N THR A 91 -13.21 -6.26 -7.36
CA THR A 91 -14.20 -5.23 -7.67
C THR A 91 -15.01 -5.61 -8.93
N MET A 92 -14.33 -6.08 -9.97
CA MET A 92 -15.00 -6.54 -11.21
C MET A 92 -15.87 -7.78 -10.98
N ALA A 93 -15.46 -8.68 -10.09
CA ALA A 93 -16.24 -9.86 -9.71
C ALA A 93 -17.42 -9.55 -8.76
N GLY A 94 -17.58 -8.29 -8.32
CA GLY A 94 -18.64 -7.90 -7.38
C GLY A 94 -18.39 -8.35 -5.93
N THR A 95 -17.22 -8.87 -5.62
CA THR A 95 -16.80 -9.21 -4.24
C THR A 95 -16.56 -7.95 -3.39
N LEU A 96 -16.06 -6.90 -4.03
CA LEU A 96 -15.90 -5.56 -3.45
C LEU A 96 -16.90 -4.60 -4.11
N ASN A 97 -17.40 -3.65 -3.32
CA ASN A 97 -18.22 -2.55 -3.85
C ASN A 97 -17.35 -1.47 -4.52
N SER A 98 -17.92 -0.31 -4.83
CA SER A 98 -17.19 0.80 -5.47
C SER A 98 -15.97 1.32 -4.70
N MET A 99 -15.86 1.06 -3.38
CA MET A 99 -14.67 1.37 -2.58
C MET A 99 -13.43 0.59 -3.03
N GLY A 100 -13.62 -0.55 -3.72
CA GLY A 100 -12.53 -1.27 -4.37
C GLY A 100 -11.75 -0.40 -5.36
N TRP A 101 -12.40 0.51 -6.08
CA TRP A 101 -11.71 1.45 -6.97
C TRP A 101 -10.85 2.47 -6.24
N VAL A 102 -11.27 2.89 -5.03
CA VAL A 102 -10.43 3.76 -4.18
C VAL A 102 -9.16 3.01 -3.75
N ALA A 103 -9.30 1.76 -3.33
CA ALA A 103 -8.14 0.92 -3.02
C ALA A 103 -7.24 0.70 -4.24
N ALA A 104 -7.81 0.48 -5.44
CA ALA A 104 -7.05 0.36 -6.68
C ALA A 104 -6.21 1.61 -6.97
N LEU A 105 -6.76 2.81 -6.76
CA LEU A 105 -6.02 4.07 -6.91
C LEU A 105 -4.87 4.19 -5.90
N ILE A 106 -5.04 3.75 -4.66
CA ILE A 106 -3.97 3.73 -3.65
C ILE A 106 -2.84 2.80 -4.09
N TYR A 107 -3.15 1.59 -4.54
CA TYR A 107 -2.15 0.64 -5.05
C TYR A 107 -1.45 1.17 -6.30
N LEU A 108 -2.19 1.78 -7.23
CA LEU A 108 -1.63 2.39 -8.45
C LEU A 108 -0.67 3.55 -8.10
N PHE A 109 -1.04 4.40 -7.14
CA PHE A 109 -0.19 5.47 -6.65
C PHE A 109 1.10 4.91 -6.02
N GLY A 110 1.00 3.85 -5.20
CA GLY A 110 2.15 3.20 -4.59
C GLY A 110 3.11 2.58 -5.61
N ALA A 111 2.58 1.83 -6.59
CA ALA A 111 3.37 1.20 -7.64
C ALA A 111 3.99 2.23 -8.58
N GLY A 112 3.17 3.12 -9.13
CA GLY A 112 3.59 4.13 -10.11
C GLY A 112 4.55 5.16 -9.53
N GLY A 113 4.30 5.63 -8.32
CA GLY A 113 5.18 6.57 -7.63
C GLY A 113 6.54 5.94 -7.30
N SER A 114 6.55 4.69 -6.84
CA SER A 114 7.81 3.96 -6.59
C SER A 114 8.60 3.74 -7.88
N ALA A 115 7.93 3.33 -8.97
CA ALA A 115 8.57 3.15 -10.28
C ALA A 115 9.16 4.46 -10.81
N TYR A 116 8.43 5.56 -10.70
CA TYR A 116 8.91 6.89 -11.10
C TYR A 116 10.23 7.24 -10.39
N PHE A 117 10.31 7.06 -9.06
CA PHE A 117 11.52 7.38 -8.32
C PHE A 117 12.70 6.45 -8.64
N VAL A 118 12.46 5.18 -8.95
CA VAL A 118 13.51 4.26 -9.39
C VAL A 118 14.07 4.69 -10.75
N ILE A 119 13.21 5.05 -11.71
CA ILE A 119 13.63 5.45 -13.07
C ILE A 119 14.33 6.81 -13.05
N ALA A 120 13.76 7.81 -12.39
CA ALA A 120 14.33 9.15 -12.32
C ALA A 120 15.77 9.15 -11.75
N ARG A 121 16.03 8.33 -10.71
CA ARG A 121 17.38 8.20 -10.14
C ARG A 121 18.35 7.44 -11.04
N SER A 122 17.87 6.45 -11.81
CA SER A 122 18.73 5.74 -12.76
C SER A 122 19.26 6.69 -13.84
N THR A 123 18.46 7.64 -14.25
CA THR A 123 18.83 8.64 -15.26
C THR A 123 19.88 9.64 -14.74
N GLU A 124 19.78 10.08 -13.48
CA GLU A 124 20.78 10.97 -12.87
C GLU A 124 22.16 10.32 -12.71
N LEU A 125 22.22 9.01 -12.46
CA LEU A 125 23.47 8.25 -12.34
C LEU A 125 24.12 7.97 -13.71
N SER A 126 23.32 7.85 -14.77
CA SER A 126 23.81 7.61 -16.15
C SER A 126 24.33 8.87 -16.83
N SER A 127 24.03 10.06 -16.31
CA SER A 127 24.45 11.35 -16.86
C SER A 127 25.73 11.92 -16.23
N ARG A 128 26.34 11.21 -15.30
CA ARG A 128 27.61 11.54 -14.64
C ARG A 128 28.74 10.64 -15.11
#